data_99c51f70f2b6cabdcaf75e9ab058c747
#
_entry.id   99c51f70f2b6cabdcaf75e9ab058c747
#
_cell.length_a   1.000
_cell.length_b   1.000
_cell.length_c   1.000
_cell.angle_alpha   90.00
_cell.angle_beta   90.00
_cell.angle_gamma   90.00
#
_symmetry.space_group_name_H-M   'P 1'
#
loop_
_entity.id
_entity.type
_entity.pdbx_description
1 polymer ?
#
loop_
_entity_poly.entity_id
_entity_poly.type
_entity_poly.pdbx_seq_one_letter_code
_entity_poly.pdbx_strand_id
1 'polypeptide(L)'
;MILRPYQEQMVSKAVAALKKHGDTLAVAPTGAGKTVLLSALAGRVGGKQLILQHRDELTFQNAKKYREVNPRARVGMFNADIKDWKGDATFAMVQTLCRDRALSTIPKLDLLVIDEAHHAVAPSYRKVVDAVRDKNPDCRIFGVTATPARGDGKGLRHIFSNCCDQLSLHSLIAMGFLVRPRTFVCTLEGTDDRLASLRKTASGEFDMNEAEAVLDMEVHNAAVVREWKKLASDRKTIVFASTVRHAEHAAEAFRAEGVNAAVVSGKTSSFERAALLRRFDEGDVQVLVNVAVLTEGYDSQPVSCVVLLRPCSFKSTMLQMIGRGLRTVDPARYPGVVKTDCVVMDFGRSLTTHRDLESKVRMEDKQKPCPECGAEIPCGVMECPICGHVFKGPGRAAPGEVGSDDPEVVSNVVMEEVDILTASPFRWCDVFGSGRVMLASGFEAWGAVCSADGERWLALGRL
;
A
#
# COMPACT_ATOMS: atom_id res chain seq x y z
N MET A 1 20.23 9.26 -13.11
CA MET A 1 19.27 9.62 -12.01
C MET A 1 20.00 9.49 -10.68
N ILE A 2 19.80 10.43 -9.74
CA ILE A 2 20.39 10.37 -8.39
C ILE A 2 19.37 9.70 -7.47
N LEU A 3 19.81 8.68 -6.72
CA LEU A 3 18.98 8.01 -5.72
C LEU A 3 18.81 8.90 -4.49
N ARG A 4 17.66 8.82 -3.85
CA ARG A 4 17.44 9.42 -2.52
C ARG A 4 18.28 8.67 -1.48
N PRO A 5 18.70 9.30 -0.36
CA PRO A 5 19.58 8.64 0.63
C PRO A 5 19.09 7.29 1.12
N TYR A 6 17.79 7.17 1.43
CA TYR A 6 17.20 5.90 1.87
C TYR A 6 17.17 4.83 0.75
N GLN A 7 17.02 5.25 -0.53
CA GLN A 7 17.07 4.34 -1.66
C GLN A 7 18.49 3.79 -1.85
N GLU A 8 19.48 4.65 -1.74
CA GLU A 8 20.89 4.29 -1.80
C GLU A 8 21.25 3.27 -0.71
N GLN A 9 20.82 3.53 0.53
CA GLN A 9 21.03 2.64 1.66
C GLN A 9 20.37 1.28 1.45
N MET A 10 19.08 1.25 1.05
CA MET A 10 18.34 0.01 0.81
C MET A 10 18.95 -0.81 -0.32
N VAL A 11 19.32 -0.18 -1.43
CA VAL A 11 19.98 -0.85 -2.56
C VAL A 11 21.33 -1.44 -2.13
N SER A 12 22.12 -0.71 -1.35
CA SER A 12 23.42 -1.21 -0.85
C SER A 12 23.26 -2.42 0.07
N LYS A 13 22.28 -2.36 1.01
CA LYS A 13 21.94 -3.51 1.88
C LYS A 13 21.45 -4.71 1.06
N ALA A 14 20.61 -4.48 0.05
CA ALA A 14 20.09 -5.55 -0.80
C ALA A 14 21.20 -6.21 -1.63
N VAL A 15 22.11 -5.44 -2.22
CA VAL A 15 23.27 -6.00 -2.95
C VAL A 15 24.16 -6.83 -2.03
N ALA A 16 24.41 -6.37 -0.80
CA ALA A 16 25.19 -7.12 0.19
C ALA A 16 24.48 -8.44 0.58
N ALA A 17 23.16 -8.39 0.83
CA ALA A 17 22.37 -9.58 1.15
C ALA A 17 22.34 -10.58 -0.01
N LEU A 18 22.17 -10.14 -1.25
CA LEU A 18 22.24 -11.00 -2.44
C LEU A 18 23.60 -11.69 -2.61
N LYS A 19 24.70 -11.00 -2.28
CA LYS A 19 26.04 -11.60 -2.30
C LYS A 19 26.24 -12.66 -1.22
N LYS A 20 25.63 -12.45 -0.05
CA LYS A 20 25.78 -13.34 1.11
C LYS A 20 24.85 -14.56 1.03
N HIS A 21 23.60 -14.37 0.61
CA HIS A 21 22.53 -15.36 0.75
C HIS A 21 21.95 -15.86 -0.59
N GLY A 22 22.24 -15.20 -1.70
CA GLY A 22 21.67 -15.52 -3.02
C GLY A 22 20.27 -14.96 -3.25
N ASP A 23 19.50 -14.74 -2.20
CA ASP A 23 18.17 -14.15 -2.26
C ASP A 23 17.95 -13.13 -1.14
N THR A 24 17.01 -12.19 -1.35
CA THR A 24 16.58 -11.27 -0.28
C THR A 24 15.28 -10.54 -0.64
N LEU A 25 14.55 -10.16 0.39
CA LEU A 25 13.35 -9.30 0.31
C LEU A 25 13.66 -7.89 0.83
N ALA A 26 13.13 -6.87 0.16
CA ALA A 26 13.06 -5.51 0.69
C ALA A 26 11.60 -5.09 0.88
N VAL A 27 11.32 -4.41 1.99
CA VAL A 27 9.98 -3.89 2.28
C VAL A 27 9.99 -2.37 2.18
N ALA A 28 9.24 -1.84 1.22
CA ALA A 28 9.17 -0.40 0.98
C ALA A 28 7.73 0.03 0.67
N PRO A 29 7.14 0.98 1.41
CA PRO A 29 5.75 1.36 1.27
C PRO A 29 5.44 1.95 -0.12
N THR A 30 4.15 2.07 -0.43
CA THR A 30 3.70 2.77 -1.64
C THR A 30 4.21 4.21 -1.61
N GLY A 31 4.73 4.70 -2.72
CA GLY A 31 5.35 6.03 -2.79
C GLY A 31 6.87 6.07 -2.49
N ALA A 32 7.47 5.01 -1.95
CA ALA A 32 8.91 4.92 -1.72
C ALA A 32 9.77 4.84 -3.01
N GLY A 33 9.13 4.73 -4.18
CA GLY A 33 9.84 4.59 -5.46
C GLY A 33 10.42 3.20 -5.68
N LYS A 34 9.64 2.14 -5.38
CA LYS A 34 10.04 0.72 -5.58
C LYS A 34 10.64 0.47 -6.95
N THR A 35 10.05 1.04 -8.01
CA THR A 35 10.56 0.90 -9.39
C THR A 35 11.96 1.47 -9.56
N VAL A 36 12.29 2.58 -8.89
CA VAL A 36 13.64 3.16 -8.90
C VAL A 36 14.60 2.26 -8.11
N LEU A 37 14.17 1.76 -6.96
CA LEU A 37 14.94 0.83 -6.12
C LEU A 37 15.33 -0.43 -6.88
N LEU A 38 14.33 -1.13 -7.47
CA LEU A 38 14.60 -2.36 -8.24
C LEU A 38 15.46 -2.10 -9.47
N SER A 39 15.27 -0.96 -10.16
CA SER A 39 16.07 -0.60 -11.33
C SER A 39 17.53 -0.32 -10.95
N ALA A 40 17.76 0.40 -9.87
CA ALA A 40 19.11 0.70 -9.39
C ALA A 40 19.82 -0.55 -8.87
N LEU A 41 19.12 -1.42 -8.13
CA LEU A 41 19.66 -2.70 -7.69
C LEU A 41 20.05 -3.56 -8.88
N ALA A 42 19.16 -3.72 -9.84
CA ALA A 42 19.39 -4.52 -11.03
C ALA A 42 20.61 -4.00 -11.82
N GLY A 43 20.73 -2.69 -12.00
CA GLY A 43 21.89 -2.07 -12.64
C GLY A 43 23.22 -2.34 -11.89
N ARG A 44 23.20 -2.41 -10.55
CA ARG A 44 24.39 -2.72 -9.73
C ARG A 44 24.77 -4.19 -9.71
N VAL A 45 23.79 -5.07 -9.74
CA VAL A 45 24.02 -6.52 -9.80
C VAL A 45 24.57 -6.90 -11.17
N GLY A 46 24.03 -6.29 -12.24
CA GLY A 46 24.43 -6.55 -13.62
C GLY A 46 24.02 -7.95 -14.12
N GLY A 47 24.59 -8.34 -15.28
CA GLY A 47 24.29 -9.62 -15.92
C GLY A 47 22.95 -9.66 -16.64
N LYS A 48 22.50 -10.88 -16.99
CA LYS A 48 21.21 -11.12 -17.64
C LYS A 48 20.09 -11.15 -16.60
N GLN A 49 19.07 -10.32 -16.77
CA GLN A 49 18.08 -10.07 -15.75
C GLN A 49 16.65 -10.30 -16.23
N LEU A 50 15.81 -10.79 -15.33
CA LEU A 50 14.36 -10.90 -15.50
C LEU A 50 13.65 -10.11 -14.40
N ILE A 51 12.75 -9.20 -14.78
CA ILE A 51 11.90 -8.45 -13.87
C ILE A 51 10.47 -8.92 -14.07
N LEU A 52 9.94 -9.64 -13.06
CA LEU A 52 8.58 -10.17 -13.08
C LEU A 52 7.57 -9.16 -12.57
N GLN A 53 6.46 -9.05 -13.29
CA GLN A 53 5.35 -8.19 -12.97
C GLN A 53 4.02 -8.91 -13.23
N HIS A 54 2.94 -8.42 -12.61
CA HIS A 54 1.63 -9.05 -12.71
C HIS A 54 0.62 -8.23 -13.55
N ARG A 55 0.97 -7.00 -13.98
CA ARG A 55 0.14 -6.13 -14.84
C ARG A 55 0.93 -5.60 -16.02
N ASP A 56 0.30 -5.60 -17.19
CA ASP A 56 0.95 -5.23 -18.44
C ASP A 56 1.32 -3.73 -18.49
N GLU A 57 0.43 -2.87 -17.98
CA GLU A 57 0.70 -1.42 -17.92
C GLU A 57 1.96 -1.13 -17.07
N LEU A 58 2.14 -1.88 -15.96
CA LEU A 58 3.34 -1.78 -15.12
C LEU A 58 4.60 -2.19 -15.86
N THR A 59 4.50 -3.18 -16.73
CA THR A 59 5.64 -3.70 -17.49
C THR A 59 6.27 -2.61 -18.35
N PHE A 60 5.45 -1.83 -19.09
CA PHE A 60 5.93 -0.72 -19.90
C PHE A 60 6.44 0.46 -19.08
N GLN A 61 5.71 0.84 -18.03
CA GLN A 61 6.11 1.96 -17.16
C GLN A 61 7.42 1.68 -16.44
N ASN A 62 7.57 0.49 -15.90
CA ASN A 62 8.77 0.09 -15.20
C ASN A 62 9.96 -0.10 -16.13
N ALA A 63 9.74 -0.63 -17.35
CA ALA A 63 10.76 -0.69 -18.38
C ALA A 63 11.26 0.70 -18.80
N LYS A 64 10.34 1.68 -18.93
CA LYS A 64 10.71 3.09 -19.18
C LYS A 64 11.55 3.65 -18.03
N LYS A 65 11.09 3.46 -16.79
CA LYS A 65 11.81 3.93 -15.60
C LYS A 65 13.18 3.25 -15.44
N TYR A 66 13.28 1.97 -15.78
CA TYR A 66 14.55 1.26 -15.79
C TYR A 66 15.57 1.88 -16.77
N ARG A 67 15.12 2.26 -17.99
CA ARG A 67 16.00 2.95 -18.96
C ARG A 67 16.46 4.32 -18.46
N GLU A 68 15.62 5.04 -17.75
CA GLU A 68 15.99 6.33 -17.14
C GLU A 68 17.08 6.17 -16.07
N VAL A 69 17.02 5.08 -15.29
CA VAL A 69 18.03 4.77 -14.25
C VAL A 69 19.29 4.15 -14.87
N ASN A 70 19.13 3.29 -15.88
CA ASN A 70 20.20 2.53 -16.53
C ASN A 70 20.25 2.85 -18.06
N PRO A 71 20.69 4.02 -18.49
CA PRO A 71 20.54 4.50 -19.87
C PRO A 71 21.34 3.69 -20.91
N ARG A 72 22.32 2.90 -20.48
CA ARG A 72 23.13 2.05 -21.38
C ARG A 72 22.58 0.62 -21.52
N ALA A 73 21.61 0.23 -20.68
CA ALA A 73 21.06 -1.11 -20.70
C ALA A 73 20.04 -1.30 -21.84
N ARG A 74 20.13 -2.43 -22.51
CA ARG A 74 19.12 -2.88 -23.47
C ARG A 74 17.99 -3.55 -22.72
N VAL A 75 16.76 -3.14 -23.01
CA VAL A 75 15.55 -3.65 -22.33
C VAL A 75 14.71 -4.45 -23.30
N GLY A 76 14.52 -5.74 -22.98
CA GLY A 76 13.58 -6.64 -23.62
C GLY A 76 12.22 -6.67 -22.92
N MET A 77 11.22 -7.21 -23.62
CA MET A 77 9.85 -7.33 -23.12
C MET A 77 9.33 -8.74 -23.36
N PHE A 78 8.57 -9.29 -22.40
CA PHE A 78 7.93 -10.60 -22.54
C PHE A 78 6.49 -10.55 -22.01
N ASN A 79 5.54 -10.31 -22.92
CA ASN A 79 4.10 -10.27 -22.63
C ASN A 79 3.29 -11.06 -23.67
N ALA A 80 1.99 -10.80 -23.81
CA ALA A 80 1.15 -11.50 -24.78
C ALA A 80 1.67 -11.33 -26.22
N ASP A 81 2.12 -10.14 -26.59
CA ASP A 81 2.46 -9.75 -27.96
C ASP A 81 3.96 -9.85 -28.26
N ILE A 82 4.81 -9.52 -27.28
CA ILE A 82 6.27 -9.43 -27.44
C ILE A 82 6.95 -10.57 -26.67
N LYS A 83 7.94 -11.23 -27.31
CA LYS A 83 8.73 -12.35 -26.77
C LYS A 83 10.22 -12.07 -26.95
N ASP A 84 10.72 -10.96 -26.40
CA ASP A 84 12.10 -10.50 -26.59
C ASP A 84 12.99 -10.77 -25.37
N TRP A 85 13.95 -11.71 -25.55
CA TRP A 85 15.00 -12.02 -24.57
C TRP A 85 16.35 -11.35 -24.88
N LYS A 86 16.46 -10.50 -25.91
CA LYS A 86 17.74 -9.92 -26.33
C LYS A 86 18.25 -8.83 -25.40
N GLY A 87 17.38 -8.23 -24.59
CA GLY A 87 17.76 -7.21 -23.60
C GLY A 87 18.71 -7.72 -22.52
N ASP A 88 19.45 -6.82 -21.89
CA ASP A 88 20.22 -7.09 -20.67
C ASP A 88 19.24 -7.32 -19.51
N ALA A 89 18.14 -6.57 -19.49
CA ALA A 89 17.01 -6.75 -18.58
C ALA A 89 15.73 -7.01 -19.38
N THR A 90 15.01 -8.09 -19.09
CA THR A 90 13.72 -8.42 -19.70
C THR A 90 12.62 -8.22 -18.68
N PHE A 91 11.63 -7.37 -19.02
CA PHE A 91 10.42 -7.18 -18.21
C PHE A 91 9.35 -8.15 -18.69
N ALA A 92 8.83 -8.97 -17.78
CA ALA A 92 7.91 -10.04 -18.15
C ALA A 92 6.63 -10.06 -17.31
N MET A 93 5.52 -10.33 -17.99
CA MET A 93 4.22 -10.65 -17.40
C MET A 93 4.24 -12.08 -16.87
N VAL A 94 4.03 -12.27 -15.58
CA VAL A 94 4.02 -13.60 -14.97
C VAL A 94 2.96 -14.51 -15.59
N GLN A 95 1.75 -14.00 -15.88
CA GLN A 95 0.65 -14.78 -16.46
C GLN A 95 0.97 -15.31 -17.87
N THR A 96 1.85 -14.62 -18.59
CA THR A 96 2.33 -15.08 -19.90
C THR A 96 3.50 -16.03 -19.75
N LEU A 97 4.45 -15.70 -18.87
CA LEU A 97 5.69 -16.45 -18.73
C LEU A 97 5.52 -17.79 -18.00
N CYS A 98 4.53 -17.93 -17.10
CA CYS A 98 4.29 -19.18 -16.34
C CYS A 98 3.72 -20.34 -17.16
N ARG A 99 3.47 -20.16 -18.48
CA ARG A 99 3.03 -21.21 -19.38
C ARG A 99 4.23 -22.09 -19.78
N ASP A 100 4.07 -23.40 -19.82
CA ASP A 100 5.16 -24.36 -20.00
C ASP A 100 6.02 -24.06 -21.24
N ARG A 101 5.37 -23.75 -22.38
CA ARG A 101 6.07 -23.34 -23.60
C ARG A 101 6.91 -22.06 -23.41
N ALA A 102 6.46 -21.12 -22.61
CA ALA A 102 7.17 -19.86 -22.35
C ALA A 102 8.31 -20.09 -21.35
N LEU A 103 8.10 -20.91 -20.31
CA LEU A 103 9.12 -21.29 -19.34
C LEU A 103 10.36 -21.91 -20.00
N SER A 104 10.15 -22.77 -21.02
CA SER A 104 11.27 -23.39 -21.73
C SER A 104 12.18 -22.40 -22.46
N THR A 105 11.66 -21.19 -22.80
CA THR A 105 12.40 -20.13 -23.50
C THR A 105 13.25 -19.25 -22.58
N ILE A 106 13.09 -19.35 -21.25
CA ILE A 106 13.86 -18.54 -20.31
C ILE A 106 15.36 -18.81 -20.51
N PRO A 107 16.19 -17.79 -20.75
CA PRO A 107 17.64 -17.98 -20.85
C PRO A 107 18.27 -18.20 -19.47
N LYS A 108 19.58 -18.51 -19.43
CA LYS A 108 20.34 -18.46 -18.19
C LYS A 108 20.34 -17.02 -17.65
N LEU A 109 19.85 -16.80 -16.44
CA LEU A 109 19.71 -15.51 -15.79
C LEU A 109 20.68 -15.37 -14.62
N ASP A 110 21.19 -14.16 -14.39
CA ASP A 110 22.04 -13.81 -13.25
C ASP A 110 21.24 -13.21 -12.10
N LEU A 111 20.08 -12.58 -12.43
CA LEU A 111 19.19 -11.95 -11.46
C LEU A 111 17.72 -12.10 -11.87
N LEU A 112 16.92 -12.54 -10.93
CA LEU A 112 15.46 -12.47 -10.96
C LEU A 112 14.97 -11.41 -9.99
N VAL A 113 14.22 -10.42 -10.47
CA VAL A 113 13.56 -9.40 -9.65
C VAL A 113 12.05 -9.65 -9.64
N ILE A 114 11.45 -9.69 -8.47
CA ILE A 114 10.01 -9.86 -8.29
C ILE A 114 9.44 -8.57 -7.70
N ASP A 115 8.74 -7.81 -8.55
CA ASP A 115 7.96 -6.65 -8.10
C ASP A 115 6.66 -7.13 -7.46
N GLU A 116 6.20 -6.41 -6.42
CA GLU A 116 5.10 -6.82 -5.55
C GLU A 116 5.26 -8.26 -5.05
N ALA A 117 6.42 -8.52 -4.44
CA ALA A 117 6.89 -9.86 -4.03
C ALA A 117 5.92 -10.62 -3.10
N HIS A 118 4.91 -9.97 -2.53
CA HIS A 118 3.84 -10.65 -1.81
C HIS A 118 3.02 -11.62 -2.70
N HIS A 119 3.06 -11.45 -4.03
CA HIS A 119 2.49 -12.40 -4.98
C HIS A 119 3.37 -13.63 -5.25
N ALA A 120 4.62 -13.62 -4.82
CA ALA A 120 5.60 -14.65 -5.19
C ALA A 120 5.22 -16.08 -4.75
N VAL A 121 4.37 -16.23 -3.73
CA VAL A 121 3.87 -17.54 -3.28
C VAL A 121 2.80 -18.15 -4.19
N ALA A 122 2.26 -17.39 -5.14
CA ALA A 122 1.29 -17.90 -6.10
C ALA A 122 1.92 -18.96 -7.02
N PRO A 123 1.16 -20.01 -7.43
CA PRO A 123 1.71 -21.08 -8.26
C PRO A 123 2.37 -20.60 -9.56
N SER A 124 1.83 -19.54 -10.18
CA SER A 124 2.39 -18.94 -11.40
C SER A 124 3.79 -18.37 -11.20
N TYR A 125 4.04 -17.69 -10.06
CA TYR A 125 5.36 -17.18 -9.73
C TYR A 125 6.33 -18.30 -9.38
N ARG A 126 5.89 -19.30 -8.59
CA ARG A 126 6.72 -20.45 -8.23
C ARG A 126 7.24 -21.18 -9.45
N LYS A 127 6.37 -21.47 -10.45
CA LYS A 127 6.78 -22.10 -11.72
C LYS A 127 7.93 -21.32 -12.38
N VAL A 128 7.87 -19.99 -12.39
CA VAL A 128 8.94 -19.16 -12.99
C VAL A 128 10.21 -19.21 -12.15
N VAL A 129 10.10 -19.11 -10.82
CA VAL A 129 11.25 -19.20 -9.91
C VAL A 129 11.96 -20.55 -10.05
N ASP A 130 11.21 -21.64 -10.07
CA ASP A 130 11.74 -23.01 -10.22
C ASP A 130 12.44 -23.16 -11.58
N ALA A 131 11.80 -22.73 -12.68
CA ALA A 131 12.40 -22.79 -14.03
C ALA A 131 13.68 -21.93 -14.15
N VAL A 132 13.77 -20.81 -13.43
CA VAL A 132 14.98 -19.97 -13.36
C VAL A 132 16.09 -20.68 -12.58
N ARG A 133 15.78 -21.28 -11.42
CA ARG A 133 16.72 -22.04 -10.59
C ARG A 133 17.23 -23.30 -11.28
N ASP A 134 16.35 -24.00 -12.01
CA ASP A 134 16.74 -25.20 -12.81
C ASP A 134 17.79 -24.84 -13.87
N LYS A 135 17.71 -23.66 -14.48
CA LYS A 135 18.67 -23.20 -15.51
C LYS A 135 19.92 -22.57 -14.93
N ASN A 136 19.82 -21.93 -13.79
CA ASN A 136 20.93 -21.36 -13.05
C ASN A 136 20.67 -21.38 -11.55
N PRO A 137 21.16 -22.40 -10.81
CA PRO A 137 21.03 -22.47 -9.35
C PRO A 137 21.65 -21.27 -8.61
N ASP A 138 22.64 -20.60 -9.23
CA ASP A 138 23.30 -19.41 -8.68
C ASP A 138 22.59 -18.09 -9.03
N CYS A 139 21.42 -18.15 -9.70
CA CYS A 139 20.64 -16.97 -10.02
C CYS A 139 20.17 -16.28 -8.74
N ARG A 140 20.54 -15.02 -8.58
CA ARG A 140 20.13 -14.22 -7.43
C ARG A 140 18.66 -13.84 -7.55
N ILE A 141 17.95 -13.82 -6.40
CA ILE A 141 16.51 -13.49 -6.39
C ILE A 141 16.27 -12.31 -5.45
N PHE A 142 15.78 -11.21 -6.01
CA PHE A 142 15.39 -10.03 -5.26
C PHE A 142 13.90 -9.82 -5.30
N GLY A 143 13.27 -9.66 -4.14
CA GLY A 143 11.88 -9.28 -4.02
C GLY A 143 11.72 -7.88 -3.43
N VAL A 144 10.76 -7.12 -3.92
CA VAL A 144 10.34 -5.87 -3.29
C VAL A 144 8.83 -5.82 -3.14
N THR A 145 8.35 -5.37 -1.97
CA THR A 145 6.91 -5.26 -1.69
C THR A 145 6.61 -4.10 -0.75
N ALA A 146 5.41 -3.55 -0.84
CA ALA A 146 4.92 -2.58 0.15
C ALA A 146 4.44 -3.28 1.43
N THR A 147 3.97 -4.50 1.31
CA THR A 147 3.34 -5.26 2.40
C THR A 147 3.85 -6.69 2.38
N PRO A 148 4.65 -7.07 3.35
CA PRO A 148 5.21 -8.42 3.41
C PRO A 148 4.17 -9.48 3.83
N ALA A 149 3.16 -9.08 4.61
CA ALA A 149 2.11 -9.98 5.05
C ALA A 149 1.03 -10.13 3.98
N ARG A 150 0.68 -11.37 3.66
CA ARG A 150 -0.51 -11.71 2.88
C ARG A 150 -1.68 -11.98 3.81
N GLY A 151 -2.88 -11.63 3.35
CA GLY A 151 -4.09 -11.93 4.10
C GLY A 151 -4.41 -13.43 4.24
N ASP A 152 -3.75 -14.30 3.44
CA ASP A 152 -3.89 -15.76 3.52
C ASP A 152 -2.85 -16.43 4.46
N GLY A 153 -2.03 -15.64 5.16
CA GLY A 153 -1.04 -16.12 6.13
C GLY A 153 0.12 -16.94 5.55
N LYS A 154 0.22 -17.06 4.21
CA LYS A 154 1.32 -17.81 3.56
C LYS A 154 2.58 -16.96 3.52
N GLY A 155 3.65 -17.46 4.16
CA GLY A 155 4.93 -16.78 4.23
C GLY A 155 5.73 -16.87 2.92
N LEU A 156 6.68 -15.95 2.79
CA LEU A 156 7.58 -15.83 1.63
C LEU A 156 8.86 -16.66 1.77
N ARG A 157 9.00 -17.44 2.85
CA ARG A 157 10.22 -18.20 3.21
C ARG A 157 10.69 -19.20 2.14
N HIS A 158 9.76 -19.68 1.30
CA HIS A 158 10.11 -20.63 0.22
C HIS A 158 10.90 -19.99 -0.92
N ILE A 159 10.93 -18.66 -0.98
CA ILE A 159 11.61 -17.91 -2.03
C ILE A 159 12.71 -17.03 -1.46
N PHE A 160 12.47 -16.40 -0.31
CA PHE A 160 13.41 -15.49 0.33
C PHE A 160 13.83 -16.03 1.70
N SER A 161 15.13 -16.14 1.91
CA SER A 161 15.71 -16.59 3.18
C SER A 161 15.85 -15.46 4.21
N ASN A 162 15.83 -14.22 3.75
CA ASN A 162 16.05 -13.04 4.60
C ASN A 162 15.33 -11.79 4.06
N CYS A 163 15.26 -10.76 4.92
CA CYS A 163 14.84 -9.42 4.57
C CYS A 163 15.97 -8.42 4.82
N CYS A 164 16.50 -7.82 3.77
CA CYS A 164 17.65 -6.92 3.88
C CYS A 164 17.32 -5.57 4.54
N ASP A 165 16.11 -5.06 4.30
CA ASP A 165 15.69 -3.76 4.83
C ASP A 165 14.18 -3.62 4.84
N GLN A 166 13.68 -2.83 5.79
CA GLN A 166 12.27 -2.47 5.86
C GLN A 166 12.13 -0.97 6.15
N LEU A 167 11.51 -0.26 5.22
CA LEU A 167 11.24 1.17 5.33
C LEU A 167 9.81 1.40 5.80
N SER A 168 9.60 2.28 6.78
CA SER A 168 8.27 2.61 7.29
C SER A 168 7.66 3.81 6.56
N LEU A 169 6.33 3.88 6.54
CA LEU A 169 5.59 5.05 6.05
C LEU A 169 5.96 6.30 6.87
N HIS A 170 6.01 6.15 8.20
CA HIS A 170 6.39 7.22 9.13
C HIS A 170 7.77 7.79 8.81
N SER A 171 8.77 6.93 8.57
CA SER A 171 10.12 7.39 8.21
C SER A 171 10.13 8.22 6.93
N LEU A 172 9.35 7.82 5.91
CA LEU A 172 9.26 8.58 4.66
C LEU A 172 8.58 9.93 4.83
N ILE A 173 7.57 10.01 5.70
CA ILE A 173 6.89 11.27 6.04
C ILE A 173 7.84 12.17 6.84
N ALA A 174 8.51 11.63 7.85
CA ALA A 174 9.48 12.37 8.67
C ALA A 174 10.65 12.93 7.84
N MET A 175 11.07 12.19 6.81
CA MET A 175 12.09 12.64 5.86
C MET A 175 11.57 13.58 4.75
N GLY A 176 10.26 13.89 4.73
CA GLY A 176 9.65 14.78 3.73
C GLY A 176 9.48 14.16 2.33
N PHE A 177 9.57 12.83 2.18
CA PHE A 177 9.37 12.16 0.88
C PHE A 177 7.93 11.75 0.61
N LEU A 178 7.09 11.74 1.65
CA LEU A 178 5.64 11.60 1.59
C LEU A 178 4.97 12.70 2.43
N VAL A 179 3.74 13.07 2.08
CA VAL A 179 2.93 13.97 2.88
C VAL A 179 2.20 13.21 3.97
N ARG A 180 1.82 13.92 5.04
CA ARG A 180 1.05 13.34 6.16
C ARG A 180 -0.39 13.07 5.72
N PRO A 181 -0.97 11.88 5.95
CA PRO A 181 -2.39 11.64 5.80
C PRO A 181 -3.17 12.31 6.95
N ARG A 182 -4.30 12.93 6.61
CA ARG A 182 -5.38 13.27 7.54
C ARG A 182 -6.52 12.32 7.27
N THR A 183 -6.82 11.45 8.21
CA THR A 183 -7.72 10.32 8.00
C THR A 183 -9.01 10.48 8.78
N PHE A 184 -10.12 10.25 8.08
CA PHE A 184 -11.46 10.34 8.62
C PHE A 184 -12.16 9.00 8.44
N VAL A 185 -12.62 8.41 9.53
CA VAL A 185 -13.59 7.31 9.49
C VAL A 185 -14.96 7.94 9.34
N CYS A 186 -15.66 7.59 8.27
CA CYS A 186 -16.94 8.16 7.90
C CYS A 186 -18.00 7.05 7.97
N THR A 187 -18.81 7.06 9.01
CA THR A 187 -19.89 6.09 9.19
C THR A 187 -21.19 6.66 8.60
N LEU A 188 -21.70 6.00 7.57
CA LEU A 188 -23.03 6.27 7.03
C LEU A 188 -24.07 5.54 7.88
N GLU A 189 -25.21 6.17 8.11
CA GLU A 189 -26.28 5.61 8.93
C GLU A 189 -26.73 4.23 8.43
N GLY A 190 -26.86 3.29 9.35
CA GLY A 190 -27.29 1.91 9.06
C GLY A 190 -26.31 1.05 8.28
N THR A 191 -25.07 1.50 8.04
CA THR A 191 -24.11 0.75 7.23
C THR A 191 -23.10 -0.04 8.07
N ASP A 192 -22.82 0.37 9.31
CA ASP A 192 -21.68 -0.12 10.08
C ASP A 192 -21.75 -1.64 10.37
N ASP A 193 -22.88 -2.15 10.91
CA ASP A 193 -23.08 -3.56 11.18
C ASP A 193 -23.16 -4.39 9.90
N ARG A 194 -23.78 -3.85 8.86
CA ARG A 194 -23.89 -4.52 7.56
C ARG A 194 -22.52 -4.68 6.91
N LEU A 195 -21.65 -3.66 6.97
CA LEU A 195 -20.28 -3.75 6.49
C LEU A 195 -19.41 -4.67 7.35
N ALA A 196 -19.67 -4.74 8.67
CA ALA A 196 -18.99 -5.67 9.56
C ALA A 196 -19.30 -7.14 9.28
N SER A 197 -20.51 -7.42 8.79
CA SER A 197 -21.03 -8.77 8.53
C SER A 197 -20.85 -9.26 7.09
N LEU A 198 -20.17 -8.50 6.22
CA LEU A 198 -19.94 -8.89 4.83
C LEU A 198 -19.26 -10.26 4.69
N ARG A 199 -19.79 -11.07 3.79
CA ARG A 199 -19.20 -12.36 3.44
C ARG A 199 -17.86 -12.20 2.75
N LYS A 200 -17.00 -13.20 2.92
CA LYS A 200 -15.73 -13.29 2.19
C LYS A 200 -15.83 -14.38 1.12
N THR A 201 -15.26 -14.07 -0.04
CA THR A 201 -15.09 -15.02 -1.14
C THR A 201 -14.03 -16.08 -0.79
N ALA A 202 -13.89 -17.11 -1.61
CA ALA A 202 -12.86 -18.14 -1.43
C ALA A 202 -11.43 -17.60 -1.44
N SER A 203 -11.20 -16.41 -2.03
CA SER A 203 -9.90 -15.71 -2.01
C SER A 203 -9.66 -14.92 -0.72
N GLY A 204 -10.64 -14.86 0.20
CA GLY A 204 -10.58 -14.06 1.42
C GLY A 204 -10.95 -12.58 1.25
N GLU A 205 -11.30 -12.15 0.03
CA GLU A 205 -11.81 -10.82 -0.26
C GLU A 205 -13.27 -10.70 0.18
N PHE A 206 -13.70 -9.52 0.63
CA PHE A 206 -15.13 -9.24 0.85
C PHE A 206 -15.90 -9.34 -0.46
N ASP A 207 -17.16 -9.75 -0.40
CA ASP A 207 -18.06 -9.72 -1.55
C ASP A 207 -18.41 -8.27 -1.90
N MET A 208 -17.89 -7.80 -3.03
CA MET A 208 -18.06 -6.42 -3.46
C MET A 208 -19.50 -6.12 -3.93
N ASN A 209 -20.31 -7.12 -4.30
CA ASN A 209 -21.72 -6.91 -4.62
C ASN A 209 -22.52 -6.69 -3.33
N GLU A 210 -22.20 -7.41 -2.24
CA GLU A 210 -22.79 -7.14 -0.94
C GLU A 210 -22.38 -5.75 -0.42
N ALA A 211 -21.10 -5.36 -0.59
CA ALA A 211 -20.64 -4.05 -0.22
C ALA A 211 -21.34 -2.94 -1.03
N GLU A 212 -21.55 -3.14 -2.34
CA GLU A 212 -22.35 -2.26 -3.18
C GLU A 212 -23.77 -2.11 -2.62
N ALA A 213 -24.46 -3.21 -2.32
CA ALA A 213 -25.82 -3.18 -1.80
C ALA A 213 -25.96 -2.41 -0.46
N VAL A 214 -24.87 -2.21 0.26
CA VAL A 214 -24.83 -1.42 1.49
C VAL A 214 -24.49 0.04 1.21
N LEU A 215 -23.51 0.31 0.33
CA LEU A 215 -22.91 1.64 0.14
C LEU A 215 -23.53 2.41 -1.03
N ASP A 216 -24.02 1.71 -2.08
CA ASP A 216 -24.54 2.33 -3.30
C ASP A 216 -26.03 2.67 -3.18
N MET A 217 -26.33 3.64 -2.32
CA MET A 217 -27.63 4.25 -2.20
C MET A 217 -27.52 5.74 -2.57
N GLU A 218 -28.55 6.30 -3.19
CA GLU A 218 -28.55 7.72 -3.60
C GLU A 218 -28.25 8.65 -2.41
N VAL A 219 -28.88 8.39 -1.26
CA VAL A 219 -28.65 9.16 -0.02
C VAL A 219 -27.22 9.05 0.49
N HIS A 220 -26.58 7.88 0.32
CA HIS A 220 -25.20 7.64 0.72
C HIS A 220 -24.24 8.36 -0.23
N ASN A 221 -24.42 8.22 -1.54
CA ASN A 221 -23.60 8.92 -2.54
C ASN A 221 -23.69 10.44 -2.38
N ALA A 222 -24.89 10.99 -2.13
CA ALA A 222 -25.07 12.40 -1.82
C ALA A 222 -24.36 12.82 -0.52
N ALA A 223 -24.43 11.97 0.52
CA ALA A 223 -23.73 12.22 1.80
C ALA A 223 -22.22 12.23 1.63
N VAL A 224 -21.66 11.30 0.84
CA VAL A 224 -20.22 11.26 0.50
C VAL A 224 -19.79 12.57 -0.16
N VAL A 225 -20.52 13.06 -1.16
CA VAL A 225 -20.19 14.31 -1.85
C VAL A 225 -20.28 15.50 -0.90
N ARG A 226 -21.31 15.55 -0.05
CA ARG A 226 -21.48 16.60 0.96
C ARG A 226 -20.29 16.68 1.92
N GLU A 227 -19.84 15.53 2.47
CA GLU A 227 -18.72 15.50 3.38
C GLU A 227 -17.38 15.76 2.68
N TRP A 228 -17.23 15.26 1.43
CA TRP A 228 -16.08 15.59 0.60
C TRP A 228 -15.96 17.09 0.34
N LYS A 229 -17.08 17.79 0.04
CA LYS A 229 -17.08 19.24 -0.16
C LYS A 229 -16.58 20.02 1.05
N LYS A 230 -16.84 19.55 2.27
CA LYS A 230 -16.36 20.21 3.49
C LYS A 230 -14.84 20.10 3.67
N LEU A 231 -14.23 18.99 3.24
CA LEU A 231 -12.84 18.67 3.55
C LEU A 231 -11.88 18.76 2.35
N ALA A 232 -12.41 18.66 1.13
CA ALA A 232 -11.59 18.38 -0.05
C ALA A 232 -12.15 19.01 -1.36
N SER A 233 -12.99 20.02 -1.28
CA SER A 233 -13.65 20.64 -2.44
C SER A 233 -12.66 21.20 -3.48
N ASP A 234 -11.47 21.59 -3.07
CA ASP A 234 -10.39 22.12 -3.91
C ASP A 234 -9.33 21.04 -4.28
N ARG A 235 -9.53 19.80 -3.83
CA ARG A 235 -8.51 18.74 -3.93
C ARG A 235 -8.75 17.82 -5.12
N LYS A 236 -7.67 17.47 -5.80
CA LYS A 236 -7.66 16.37 -6.78
C LYS A 236 -7.86 15.06 -6.03
N THR A 237 -8.94 14.34 -6.38
CA THR A 237 -9.46 13.22 -5.59
C THR A 237 -9.50 11.92 -6.38
N ILE A 238 -9.07 10.82 -5.76
CA ILE A 238 -9.32 9.46 -6.24
C ILE A 238 -10.33 8.79 -5.31
N VAL A 239 -11.40 8.24 -5.90
CA VAL A 239 -12.43 7.47 -5.21
C VAL A 239 -12.30 6.00 -5.59
N PHE A 240 -12.24 5.10 -4.62
CA PHE A 240 -12.24 3.66 -4.82
C PHE A 240 -13.62 3.08 -4.49
N ALA A 241 -14.37 2.69 -5.52
CA ALA A 241 -15.71 2.12 -5.38
C ALA A 241 -15.69 0.57 -5.37
N SER A 242 -16.79 -0.03 -4.89
CA SER A 242 -16.95 -1.48 -4.79
C SER A 242 -17.09 -2.14 -6.15
N THR A 243 -17.98 -1.59 -7.00
CA THR A 243 -18.32 -2.12 -8.34
C THR A 243 -18.35 -1.01 -9.37
N VAL A 244 -18.48 -1.38 -10.64
CA VAL A 244 -18.58 -0.41 -11.74
C VAL A 244 -19.86 0.41 -11.62
N ARG A 245 -20.99 -0.22 -11.26
CA ARG A 245 -22.27 0.46 -11.05
C ARG A 245 -22.16 1.49 -9.92
N HIS A 246 -21.62 1.10 -8.77
CA HIS A 246 -21.35 2.02 -7.66
C HIS A 246 -20.46 3.20 -8.09
N ALA A 247 -19.43 2.94 -8.90
CA ALA A 247 -18.55 3.99 -9.41
C ALA A 247 -19.29 5.00 -10.32
N GLU A 248 -20.19 4.52 -11.15
CA GLU A 248 -21.02 5.34 -12.04
C GLU A 248 -21.97 6.24 -11.23
N HIS A 249 -22.72 5.67 -10.25
CA HIS A 249 -23.61 6.43 -9.38
C HIS A 249 -22.87 7.44 -8.51
N ALA A 250 -21.73 7.05 -7.94
CA ALA A 250 -20.91 8.00 -7.19
C ALA A 250 -20.40 9.15 -8.06
N ALA A 251 -19.94 8.88 -9.30
CA ALA A 251 -19.53 9.93 -10.23
C ALA A 251 -20.70 10.84 -10.65
N GLU A 252 -21.90 10.29 -10.81
CA GLU A 252 -23.11 11.08 -11.07
C GLU A 252 -23.45 12.00 -9.92
N ALA A 253 -23.37 11.53 -8.68
CA ALA A 253 -23.57 12.35 -7.49
C ALA A 253 -22.58 13.53 -7.43
N PHE A 254 -21.29 13.31 -7.75
CA PHE A 254 -20.32 14.40 -7.87
C PHE A 254 -20.70 15.39 -8.98
N ARG A 255 -21.09 14.89 -10.16
CA ARG A 255 -21.47 15.75 -11.30
C ARG A 255 -22.75 16.57 -11.02
N ALA A 256 -23.74 15.99 -10.35
CA ALA A 256 -24.94 16.67 -9.92
C ALA A 256 -24.66 17.90 -9.04
N GLU A 257 -23.56 17.83 -8.30
CA GLU A 257 -23.08 18.91 -7.43
C GLU A 257 -22.03 19.83 -8.09
N GLY A 258 -21.93 19.79 -9.44
CA GLY A 258 -21.09 20.67 -10.25
C GLY A 258 -19.60 20.28 -10.26
N VAL A 259 -19.23 19.11 -9.76
CA VAL A 259 -17.83 18.63 -9.72
C VAL A 259 -17.54 17.81 -10.96
N ASN A 260 -16.44 18.12 -11.67
CA ASN A 260 -16.04 17.34 -12.84
C ASN A 260 -15.48 15.97 -12.41
N ALA A 261 -16.31 14.94 -12.51
CA ALA A 261 -16.02 13.58 -12.12
C ALA A 261 -16.09 12.61 -13.29
N ALA A 262 -15.16 11.65 -13.33
CA ALA A 262 -15.11 10.62 -14.35
C ALA A 262 -14.86 9.23 -13.75
N VAL A 263 -15.25 8.17 -14.49
CA VAL A 263 -15.10 6.78 -14.06
C VAL A 263 -14.02 6.08 -14.89
N VAL A 264 -13.18 5.29 -14.22
CA VAL A 264 -12.25 4.36 -14.86
C VAL A 264 -12.41 2.96 -14.25
N SER A 265 -12.53 1.95 -15.11
CA SER A 265 -12.71 0.56 -14.68
C SER A 265 -11.95 -0.40 -15.59
N GLY A 266 -12.01 -1.69 -15.29
CA GLY A 266 -11.47 -2.74 -16.16
C GLY A 266 -12.13 -2.80 -17.54
N LYS A 267 -13.33 -2.24 -17.70
CA LYS A 267 -14.04 -2.15 -18.99
C LYS A 267 -13.56 -0.98 -19.88
N THR A 268 -12.87 0.01 -19.30
CA THR A 268 -12.33 1.17 -20.02
C THR A 268 -11.16 0.71 -20.89
N SER A 269 -11.23 0.97 -22.19
CA SER A 269 -10.16 0.61 -23.15
C SER A 269 -8.83 1.28 -22.78
N SER A 270 -7.70 0.72 -23.18
CA SER A 270 -6.38 1.28 -22.87
C SER A 270 -6.20 2.70 -23.41
N PHE A 271 -6.78 2.99 -24.59
CA PHE A 271 -6.72 4.32 -25.20
C PHE A 271 -7.55 5.35 -24.42
N GLU A 272 -8.80 5.02 -24.11
CA GLU A 272 -9.70 5.89 -23.31
C GLU A 272 -9.14 6.11 -21.92
N ARG A 273 -8.61 5.06 -21.29
CA ARG A 273 -7.96 5.14 -19.98
C ARG A 273 -6.79 6.11 -19.99
N ALA A 274 -5.90 6.01 -20.99
CA ALA A 274 -4.77 6.92 -21.12
C ALA A 274 -5.20 8.38 -21.31
N ALA A 275 -6.24 8.61 -22.11
CA ALA A 275 -6.80 9.94 -22.32
C ALA A 275 -7.44 10.49 -21.04
N LEU A 276 -8.19 9.66 -20.31
CA LEU A 276 -8.85 10.05 -19.06
C LEU A 276 -7.83 10.39 -17.95
N LEU A 277 -6.80 9.56 -17.80
CA LEU A 277 -5.74 9.78 -16.81
C LEU A 277 -4.96 11.06 -17.10
N ARG A 278 -4.72 11.37 -18.39
CA ARG A 278 -4.12 12.65 -18.79
C ARG A 278 -5.00 13.85 -18.42
N ARG A 279 -6.30 13.82 -18.76
CA ARG A 279 -7.25 14.86 -18.38
C ARG A 279 -7.33 15.04 -16.86
N PHE A 280 -7.24 13.95 -16.11
CA PHE A 280 -7.16 14.01 -14.65
C PHE A 280 -5.84 14.64 -14.19
N ASP A 281 -4.70 14.31 -14.78
CA ASP A 281 -3.41 14.92 -14.45
C ASP A 281 -3.37 16.43 -14.78
N GLU A 282 -3.94 16.83 -15.91
CA GLU A 282 -4.03 18.23 -16.40
C GLU A 282 -5.01 19.09 -15.58
N GLY A 283 -5.94 18.45 -14.84
CA GLY A 283 -6.91 19.16 -13.97
C GLY A 283 -8.31 19.33 -14.57
N ASP A 284 -8.55 18.88 -15.81
CA ASP A 284 -9.88 18.90 -16.43
C ASP A 284 -10.86 18.01 -15.68
N VAL A 285 -10.40 16.93 -15.07
CA VAL A 285 -11.15 16.05 -14.18
C VAL A 285 -10.63 16.24 -12.77
N GLN A 286 -11.48 16.59 -11.83
CA GLN A 286 -11.13 16.78 -10.43
C GLN A 286 -11.26 15.51 -9.62
N VAL A 287 -12.31 14.73 -9.86
CA VAL A 287 -12.61 13.49 -9.14
C VAL A 287 -12.55 12.30 -10.10
N LEU A 288 -11.68 11.34 -9.83
CA LEU A 288 -11.55 10.12 -10.59
C LEU A 288 -12.05 8.93 -9.76
N VAL A 289 -13.22 8.40 -10.13
CA VAL A 289 -13.81 7.23 -9.48
C VAL A 289 -13.32 5.98 -10.18
N ASN A 290 -12.84 5.01 -9.42
CA ASN A 290 -12.29 3.80 -10.02
C ASN A 290 -12.69 2.51 -9.29
N VAL A 291 -12.61 1.39 -10.03
CA VAL A 291 -12.81 0.05 -9.51
C VAL A 291 -11.55 -0.76 -9.74
N ALA A 292 -10.76 -0.93 -8.69
CA ALA A 292 -9.54 -1.76 -8.63
C ALA A 292 -8.41 -1.42 -9.64
N VAL A 293 -8.64 -0.52 -10.61
CA VAL A 293 -7.66 -0.23 -11.68
C VAL A 293 -6.49 0.62 -11.18
N LEU A 294 -6.77 1.60 -10.30
CA LEU A 294 -5.77 2.55 -9.82
C LEU A 294 -5.13 2.13 -8.49
N THR A 295 -5.47 0.96 -7.97
CA THR A 295 -4.88 0.44 -6.74
C THR A 295 -3.36 0.28 -6.87
N GLU A 296 -2.90 -0.12 -8.06
CA GLU A 296 -1.49 -0.32 -8.37
C GLU A 296 -1.09 0.40 -9.67
N GLY A 297 0.17 0.79 -9.77
CA GLY A 297 0.77 1.29 -11.02
C GLY A 297 0.48 2.73 -11.41
N TYR A 298 -0.56 3.37 -10.92
CA TYR A 298 -0.87 4.75 -11.27
C TYR A 298 -0.07 5.75 -10.41
N ASP A 299 0.52 6.76 -11.05
CA ASP A 299 1.32 7.80 -10.42
C ASP A 299 0.81 9.20 -10.77
N SER A 300 -0.04 9.76 -9.92
CA SER A 300 -0.41 11.17 -9.97
C SER A 300 -0.02 11.85 -8.65
N GLN A 301 0.99 12.70 -8.71
CA GLN A 301 1.52 13.40 -7.53
C GLN A 301 0.54 14.45 -6.97
N PRO A 302 -0.25 15.19 -7.80
CA PRO A 302 -1.19 16.20 -7.32
C PRO A 302 -2.38 15.65 -6.52
N VAL A 303 -2.63 14.33 -6.56
CA VAL A 303 -3.73 13.72 -5.77
C VAL A 303 -3.51 13.99 -4.29
N SER A 304 -4.44 14.70 -3.68
CA SER A 304 -4.39 15.11 -2.26
C SER A 304 -5.64 14.73 -1.46
N CYS A 305 -6.56 13.97 -2.10
CA CYS A 305 -7.67 13.33 -1.41
C CYS A 305 -7.88 11.90 -1.93
N VAL A 306 -8.13 10.96 -1.02
CA VAL A 306 -8.47 9.56 -1.30
C VAL A 306 -9.75 9.21 -0.57
N VAL A 307 -10.76 8.72 -1.30
CA VAL A 307 -12.03 8.28 -0.74
C VAL A 307 -12.17 6.78 -0.93
N LEU A 308 -12.38 6.07 0.17
CA LEU A 308 -12.60 4.62 0.18
C LEU A 308 -14.11 4.36 0.28
N LEU A 309 -14.78 4.15 -0.84
CA LEU A 309 -16.18 3.70 -0.95
C LEU A 309 -16.27 2.19 -1.12
N ARG A 310 -15.35 1.48 -0.51
CA ARG A 310 -15.32 0.02 -0.48
C ARG A 310 -14.60 -0.48 0.76
N PRO A 311 -15.01 -1.61 1.33
CA PRO A 311 -14.25 -2.27 2.36
C PRO A 311 -12.95 -2.87 1.76
N CYS A 312 -11.89 -2.88 2.56
CA CYS A 312 -10.65 -3.57 2.23
C CYS A 312 -10.49 -4.80 3.10
N SER A 313 -10.47 -5.98 2.50
CA SER A 313 -10.26 -7.24 3.20
C SER A 313 -8.83 -7.37 3.72
N PHE A 314 -7.89 -6.77 3.01
CA PHE A 314 -6.47 -6.83 3.32
C PHE A 314 -5.89 -5.44 3.57
N LYS A 315 -5.08 -5.33 4.62
CA LYS A 315 -4.34 -4.12 4.96
C LYS A 315 -3.46 -3.63 3.79
N SER A 316 -2.89 -4.55 3.02
CA SER A 316 -2.10 -4.26 1.83
C SER A 316 -2.86 -3.44 0.79
N THR A 317 -4.09 -3.85 0.49
CA THR A 317 -4.96 -3.16 -0.47
C THR A 317 -5.28 -1.74 -0.01
N MET A 318 -5.63 -1.57 1.27
CA MET A 318 -5.90 -0.26 1.87
C MET A 318 -4.66 0.65 1.79
N LEU A 319 -3.48 0.13 2.17
CA LEU A 319 -2.23 0.89 2.11
C LEU A 319 -1.85 1.31 0.70
N GLN A 320 -2.09 0.45 -0.30
CA GLN A 320 -1.85 0.79 -1.70
C GLN A 320 -2.78 1.91 -2.18
N MET A 321 -4.07 1.86 -1.81
CA MET A 321 -5.05 2.89 -2.16
C MET A 321 -4.69 4.24 -1.52
N ILE A 322 -4.47 4.28 -0.20
CA ILE A 322 -4.10 5.49 0.54
C ILE A 322 -2.77 6.05 0.02
N GLY A 323 -1.81 5.18 -0.25
CA GLY A 323 -0.50 5.56 -0.76
C GLY A 323 -0.50 6.30 -2.12
N ARG A 324 -1.63 6.26 -2.87
CA ARG A 324 -1.78 7.07 -4.09
C ARG A 324 -1.82 8.55 -3.79
N GLY A 325 -2.39 8.92 -2.65
CA GLY A 325 -2.49 10.31 -2.21
C GLY A 325 -1.30 10.83 -1.41
N LEU A 326 -0.36 9.98 -0.98
CA LEU A 326 0.70 10.42 -0.05
C LEU A 326 1.96 10.97 -0.72
N ARG A 327 2.11 10.87 -2.03
CA ARG A 327 3.31 11.35 -2.73
C ARG A 327 3.44 12.85 -2.65
N THR A 328 4.67 13.34 -2.48
CA THR A 328 4.98 14.77 -2.63
C THR A 328 4.92 15.17 -4.09
N VAL A 329 4.67 16.44 -4.35
CA VAL A 329 4.63 17.01 -5.70
C VAL A 329 6.04 17.46 -6.10
N ASP A 330 6.43 17.14 -7.33
CA ASP A 330 7.62 17.69 -7.95
C ASP A 330 7.28 19.08 -8.55
N PRO A 331 7.82 20.17 -8.01
CA PRO A 331 7.51 21.52 -8.48
C PRO A 331 7.92 21.78 -9.95
N ALA A 332 8.90 21.04 -10.47
CA ALA A 332 9.32 21.15 -11.86
C ALA A 332 8.29 20.54 -12.82
N ARG A 333 7.59 19.49 -12.37
CA ARG A 333 6.56 18.82 -13.16
C ARG A 333 5.16 19.45 -12.99
N TYR A 334 4.89 19.96 -11.79
CA TYR A 334 3.59 20.56 -11.45
C TYR A 334 3.79 21.95 -10.83
N PRO A 335 4.15 22.96 -11.64
CA PRO A 335 4.38 24.31 -11.14
C PRO A 335 3.09 24.89 -10.52
N GLY A 336 3.23 25.51 -9.34
CA GLY A 336 2.11 26.14 -8.63
C GLY A 336 1.24 25.16 -7.78
N VAL A 337 1.44 23.85 -7.88
CA VAL A 337 0.70 22.89 -7.03
C VAL A 337 1.38 22.78 -5.67
N VAL A 338 0.67 23.19 -4.62
CA VAL A 338 1.08 23.05 -3.21
C VAL A 338 0.32 21.90 -2.58
N LYS A 339 1.05 20.95 -1.99
CA LYS A 339 0.48 19.79 -1.32
C LYS A 339 1.23 19.54 0.00
N THR A 340 0.56 19.80 1.10
CA THR A 340 1.10 19.67 2.45
C THR A 340 0.65 18.39 3.17
N ASP A 341 -0.52 17.89 2.78
CA ASP A 341 -1.16 16.70 3.36
C ASP A 341 -1.98 15.92 2.31
N CYS A 342 -2.60 14.82 2.76
CA CYS A 342 -3.59 14.09 1.99
C CYS A 342 -4.80 13.77 2.88
N VAL A 343 -5.98 14.19 2.47
CA VAL A 343 -7.24 13.80 3.13
C VAL A 343 -7.59 12.36 2.72
N VAL A 344 -7.89 11.51 3.69
CA VAL A 344 -8.37 10.14 3.47
C VAL A 344 -9.73 10.01 4.13
N MET A 345 -10.75 9.71 3.35
CA MET A 345 -12.12 9.50 3.84
C MET A 345 -12.49 8.03 3.65
N ASP A 346 -12.75 7.33 4.73
CA ASP A 346 -13.07 5.89 4.71
C ASP A 346 -14.53 5.66 5.07
N PHE A 347 -15.33 5.36 4.07
CA PHE A 347 -16.73 4.95 4.22
C PHE A 347 -16.89 3.42 4.23
N GLY A 348 -15.82 2.68 3.94
CA GLY A 348 -15.81 1.22 3.85
C GLY A 348 -15.31 0.50 5.10
N ARG A 349 -15.16 1.18 6.25
CA ARG A 349 -14.61 0.63 7.51
C ARG A 349 -13.20 0.05 7.41
N SER A 350 -12.46 0.35 6.38
CA SER A 350 -11.13 -0.23 6.19
C SER A 350 -10.14 0.21 7.28
N LEU A 351 -10.21 1.47 7.71
CA LEU A 351 -9.39 2.01 8.81
C LEU A 351 -9.77 1.40 10.15
N THR A 352 -11.06 1.22 10.41
CA THR A 352 -11.56 0.55 11.63
C THR A 352 -11.14 -0.93 11.67
N THR A 353 -11.23 -1.62 10.51
CA THR A 353 -10.88 -3.04 10.39
C THR A 353 -9.39 -3.29 10.59
N HIS A 354 -8.53 -2.44 10.00
CA HIS A 354 -7.09 -2.65 9.99
C HIS A 354 -6.33 -1.82 11.04
N ARG A 355 -6.99 -0.88 11.68
CA ARG A 355 -6.63 0.00 12.82
C ARG A 355 -5.29 0.74 12.71
N ASP A 356 -4.23 0.10 12.24
CA ASP A 356 -2.88 0.64 12.20
C ASP A 356 -2.30 0.52 10.78
N LEU A 357 -1.80 1.61 10.23
CA LEU A 357 -1.10 1.60 8.94
C LEU A 357 0.36 1.18 9.09
N GLU A 358 0.88 1.11 10.31
CA GLU A 358 2.27 0.71 10.57
C GLU A 358 2.34 -0.43 11.58
N SER A 359 3.00 -1.51 11.19
CA SER A 359 3.77 -2.28 12.15
C SER A 359 4.93 -1.38 12.61
N LYS A 360 5.04 -1.08 13.92
CA LYS A 360 6.12 -0.26 14.48
C LYS A 360 7.46 -0.91 14.18
N VAL A 361 8.14 -0.43 13.16
CA VAL A 361 9.50 -0.83 12.83
C VAL A 361 10.43 0.25 13.35
N ARG A 362 11.19 -0.03 14.40
CA ARG A 362 12.39 0.74 14.68
C ARG A 362 13.47 0.20 13.78
N MET A 363 14.01 1.05 12.93
CA MET A 363 15.17 0.73 12.11
C MET A 363 16.41 0.72 13.02
N GLU A 364 16.72 -0.44 13.58
CA GLU A 364 18.03 -0.69 14.17
C GLU A 364 18.85 -1.49 13.15
N ASP A 365 20.13 -1.17 13.03
CA ASP A 365 21.04 -1.85 12.08
C ASP A 365 21.30 -3.32 12.43
N LYS A 366 20.79 -3.81 13.56
CA LYS A 366 20.90 -5.20 14.00
C LYS A 366 19.81 -6.06 13.39
N GLN A 367 20.20 -7.22 12.91
CA GLN A 367 19.28 -8.27 12.47
C GLN A 367 19.00 -9.25 13.60
N LYS A 368 17.79 -9.83 13.61
CA LYS A 368 17.41 -10.94 14.50
C LYS A 368 16.90 -12.10 13.66
N PRO A 369 17.17 -13.34 14.03
CA PRO A 369 16.55 -14.50 13.39
C PRO A 369 15.09 -14.60 13.80
N CYS A 370 14.22 -14.91 12.84
CA CYS A 370 12.83 -15.25 13.15
C CYS A 370 12.76 -16.64 13.79
N PRO A 371 12.08 -16.82 14.95
CA PRO A 371 12.02 -18.12 15.63
C PRO A 371 11.25 -19.18 14.84
N GLU A 372 10.34 -18.80 13.94
CA GLU A 372 9.55 -19.74 13.16
C GLU A 372 10.21 -20.17 11.86
N CYS A 373 10.87 -19.26 11.15
CA CYS A 373 11.42 -19.57 9.83
C CYS A 373 12.93 -19.39 9.71
N GLY A 374 13.61 -18.94 10.78
CA GLY A 374 15.04 -18.70 10.78
C GLY A 374 15.53 -17.54 9.91
N ALA A 375 14.64 -16.81 9.23
CA ALA A 375 15.02 -15.70 8.37
C ALA A 375 15.64 -14.56 9.16
N GLU A 376 16.74 -14.00 8.66
CA GLU A 376 17.36 -12.79 9.23
C GLU A 376 16.51 -11.56 8.85
N ILE A 377 16.00 -10.86 9.85
CA ILE A 377 15.14 -9.69 9.69
C ILE A 377 15.62 -8.55 10.59
N PRO A 378 15.34 -7.28 10.25
CA PRO A 378 15.67 -6.13 11.09
C PRO A 378 15.07 -6.27 12.51
N CYS A 379 15.83 -5.94 13.55
CA CYS A 379 15.43 -6.14 14.96
C CYS A 379 14.12 -5.43 15.34
N GLY A 380 13.81 -4.28 14.71
CA GLY A 380 12.59 -3.52 14.97
C GLY A 380 11.31 -4.07 14.31
N VAL A 381 11.41 -5.15 13.55
CA VAL A 381 10.25 -5.75 12.85
C VAL A 381 9.39 -6.51 13.85
N MET A 382 8.10 -6.15 13.94
CA MET A 382 7.13 -6.77 14.84
C MET A 382 6.39 -7.97 14.21
N GLU A 383 6.41 -8.07 12.88
CA GLU A 383 5.89 -9.20 12.12
C GLU A 383 6.92 -9.64 11.10
N CYS A 384 7.25 -10.92 11.05
CA CYS A 384 8.23 -11.44 10.10
C CYS A 384 7.72 -11.30 8.66
N PRO A 385 8.40 -10.53 7.79
CA PRO A 385 7.95 -10.33 6.41
C PRO A 385 8.08 -11.59 5.55
N ILE A 386 8.74 -12.61 6.07
CA ILE A 386 9.03 -13.86 5.35
C ILE A 386 7.96 -14.91 5.63
N CYS A 387 7.54 -15.08 6.89
CA CYS A 387 6.59 -16.13 7.30
C CYS A 387 5.34 -15.63 8.03
N GLY A 388 5.22 -14.32 8.28
CA GLY A 388 4.08 -13.74 9.01
C GLY A 388 4.13 -13.95 10.54
N HIS A 389 5.23 -14.50 11.10
CA HIS A 389 5.34 -14.65 12.55
C HIS A 389 5.31 -13.30 13.25
N VAL A 390 4.38 -13.14 14.19
CA VAL A 390 4.25 -11.91 15.00
C VAL A 390 5.13 -12.08 16.24
N PHE A 391 6.13 -11.22 16.36
CA PHE A 391 6.96 -11.14 17.55
C PHE A 391 6.14 -10.58 18.70
N LYS A 392 5.95 -11.38 19.76
CA LYS A 392 5.25 -10.93 20.95
C LYS A 392 6.04 -9.78 21.57
N GLY A 393 5.53 -8.56 21.39
CA GLY A 393 5.84 -7.47 22.32
C GLY A 393 5.27 -7.83 23.69
N PRO A 394 5.70 -7.20 24.78
CA PRO A 394 5.14 -7.49 26.09
C PRO A 394 3.62 -7.37 26.05
N GLY A 395 2.95 -8.47 26.20
CA GLY A 395 1.55 -8.80 26.42
C GLY A 395 0.44 -7.99 25.70
N ARG A 396 -0.29 -8.64 24.78
CA ARG A 396 -1.61 -8.20 24.31
C ARG A 396 -2.65 -9.28 24.59
N ALA A 397 -3.77 -8.89 25.22
CA ALA A 397 -4.96 -9.72 25.42
C ALA A 397 -6.14 -9.24 24.53
N ALA A 398 -7.11 -10.08 24.23
CA ALA A 398 -8.14 -9.92 23.20
C ALA A 398 -9.36 -9.04 23.62
N PRO A 399 -10.10 -8.42 22.68
CA PRO A 399 -11.15 -7.43 22.98
C PRO A 399 -12.48 -8.05 23.36
N GLY A 400 -13.18 -7.43 24.32
CA GLY A 400 -14.56 -7.74 24.69
C GLY A 400 -15.54 -6.73 24.08
N GLU A 401 -16.74 -7.21 23.80
CA GLU A 401 -17.87 -6.50 23.20
C GLU A 401 -18.55 -5.54 24.18
N VAL A 402 -19.05 -4.41 23.66
CA VAL A 402 -20.09 -3.62 24.33
C VAL A 402 -21.05 -3.08 23.26
N GLY A 403 -22.32 -3.45 23.39
CA GLY A 403 -23.41 -2.90 22.60
C GLY A 403 -24.23 -1.91 23.40
N SER A 404 -24.97 -1.04 22.74
CA SER A 404 -26.28 -0.50 23.20
C SER A 404 -27.03 0.19 22.07
N ASP A 405 -28.35 -0.07 22.08
CA ASP A 405 -29.39 0.41 21.16
C ASP A 405 -29.85 1.83 21.49
N ASP A 406 -30.24 2.63 20.53
CA ASP A 406 -31.57 3.17 20.29
C ASP A 406 -31.63 4.13 19.07
N PRO A 407 -32.73 4.21 18.32
CA PRO A 407 -32.78 4.85 17.02
C PRO A 407 -33.57 6.16 17.01
N GLU A 408 -33.09 7.17 16.31
CA GLU A 408 -33.94 8.17 15.64
C GLU A 408 -33.25 8.79 14.41
N VAL A 409 -34.08 8.93 13.37
CA VAL A 409 -33.81 9.16 11.97
C VAL A 409 -33.33 10.56 11.69
N VAL A 410 -32.17 10.71 11.10
CA VAL A 410 -31.80 11.64 9.98
C VAL A 410 -30.43 11.16 9.50
N SER A 411 -30.20 11.00 8.18
CA SER A 411 -28.96 10.50 7.58
C SER A 411 -27.73 11.34 7.98
N ASN A 412 -27.22 11.12 9.16
CA ASN A 412 -26.05 11.76 9.71
C ASN A 412 -24.80 10.92 9.40
N VAL A 413 -23.83 11.55 8.75
CA VAL A 413 -22.48 11.01 8.68
C VAL A 413 -21.77 11.38 9.97
N VAL A 414 -21.40 10.40 10.77
CA VAL A 414 -20.49 10.61 11.89
C VAL A 414 -19.07 10.55 11.33
N MET A 415 -18.32 11.66 11.42
CA MET A 415 -16.93 11.73 11.03
C MET A 415 -16.03 11.82 12.25
N GLU A 416 -15.08 10.90 12.37
CA GLU A 416 -14.03 10.93 13.38
C GLU A 416 -12.67 11.08 12.70
N GLU A 417 -11.90 12.14 13.02
CA GLU A 417 -10.51 12.26 12.57
C GLU A 417 -9.63 11.33 13.38
N VAL A 418 -9.02 10.34 12.72
CA VAL A 418 -8.18 9.31 13.34
C VAL A 418 -6.74 9.50 12.88
N ASP A 419 -5.80 9.69 13.81
CA ASP A 419 -4.38 9.70 13.48
C ASP A 419 -3.85 8.27 13.30
N ILE A 420 -3.75 7.82 12.07
CA ILE A 420 -3.27 6.48 11.71
C ILE A 420 -1.75 6.32 11.79
N LEU A 421 -1.01 7.42 11.92
CA LEU A 421 0.45 7.40 12.08
C LEU A 421 0.85 7.28 13.55
N THR A 422 0.01 7.80 14.42
CA THR A 422 0.18 7.76 15.87
C THR A 422 -0.85 6.84 16.52
N ALA A 423 -1.36 5.82 15.88
CA ALA A 423 -2.19 4.81 16.52
C ALA A 423 -1.43 4.12 17.66
N SER A 424 -1.02 4.97 18.61
CA SER A 424 -0.66 4.56 19.96
C SER A 424 -1.91 3.94 20.55
N PRO A 425 -1.85 2.75 21.12
CA PRO A 425 -2.97 2.21 21.89
C PRO A 425 -3.29 3.09 23.12
N PHE A 426 -2.63 4.23 23.23
CA PHE A 426 -2.74 5.15 24.35
C PHE A 426 -3.47 6.42 23.94
N ARG A 427 -4.53 6.77 24.66
CA ARG A 427 -5.19 8.08 24.59
C ARG A 427 -4.76 8.91 25.78
N TRP A 428 -4.45 10.17 25.54
CA TRP A 428 -4.24 11.14 26.59
C TRP A 428 -5.60 11.61 27.09
N CYS A 429 -5.87 11.37 28.35
CA CYS A 429 -7.05 11.91 29.02
C CYS A 429 -6.57 12.85 30.14
N ASP A 430 -7.19 14.02 30.26
CA ASP A 430 -7.01 14.89 31.42
C ASP A 430 -7.91 14.36 32.54
N VAL A 431 -7.31 13.85 33.60
CA VAL A 431 -8.04 13.31 34.73
C VAL A 431 -7.93 14.29 35.87
N PHE A 432 -9.05 14.87 36.28
CA PHE A 432 -9.20 15.78 37.43
C PHE A 432 -8.49 17.14 37.30
N GLY A 433 -8.16 17.63 36.13
CA GLY A 433 -7.58 18.98 35.94
C GLY A 433 -6.19 19.21 36.54
N SER A 434 -5.48 18.15 36.90
CA SER A 434 -4.17 18.24 37.58
C SER A 434 -3.06 17.38 36.99
N GLY A 435 -3.32 16.71 35.87
CA GLY A 435 -2.32 15.87 35.20
C GLY A 435 -2.88 15.16 33.96
N ARG A 436 -2.02 14.68 33.10
CA ARG A 436 -2.39 13.90 31.94
C ARG A 436 -2.17 12.42 32.21
N VAL A 437 -3.23 11.65 32.13
CA VAL A 437 -3.19 10.20 32.22
C VAL A 437 -3.22 9.62 30.80
N MET A 438 -2.26 8.79 30.48
CA MET A 438 -2.22 8.03 29.25
C MET A 438 -2.90 6.69 29.49
N LEU A 439 -4.06 6.49 28.89
CA LEU A 439 -4.78 5.22 28.94
C LEU A 439 -4.50 4.40 27.69
N ALA A 440 -4.06 3.16 27.88
CA ALA A 440 -4.03 2.19 26.82
C ALA A 440 -5.46 1.77 26.49
N SER A 441 -5.95 2.01 25.28
CA SER A 441 -7.26 1.49 24.87
C SER A 441 -7.19 -0.03 24.82
N GLY A 442 -7.80 -0.67 25.81
CA GLY A 442 -8.09 -2.10 25.80
C GLY A 442 -7.19 -3.02 26.62
N PHE A 443 -6.07 -2.60 27.26
CA PHE A 443 -5.17 -3.60 27.83
C PHE A 443 -4.47 -3.26 29.14
N GLU A 444 -3.91 -2.10 29.31
CA GLU A 444 -3.24 -1.69 30.54
C GLU A 444 -3.34 -0.17 30.68
N ALA A 445 -3.76 0.28 31.82
CA ALA A 445 -3.70 1.68 32.16
C ALA A 445 -2.28 2.04 32.59
N TRP A 446 -1.67 2.96 31.89
CA TRP A 446 -0.40 3.58 32.30
C TRP A 446 -0.68 5.02 32.69
N GLY A 447 -0.29 5.38 33.89
CA GLY A 447 -0.36 6.74 34.35
C GLY A 447 0.93 7.48 34.06
N ALA A 448 0.83 8.66 33.48
CA ALA A 448 1.94 9.55 33.32
C ALA A 448 1.56 10.92 33.93
N VAL A 449 2.37 11.42 34.82
CA VAL A 449 2.23 12.75 35.41
C VAL A 449 3.24 13.66 34.75
N CYS A 450 2.78 14.76 34.15
CA CYS A 450 3.66 15.79 33.64
C CYS A 450 3.61 17.06 34.50
N SER A 451 4.61 17.93 34.35
CA SER A 451 4.60 19.26 34.94
C SER A 451 3.40 20.08 34.48
N ALA A 452 2.97 21.05 35.25
CA ALA A 452 1.80 21.87 34.95
C ALA A 452 1.88 22.63 33.60
N ASP A 453 3.09 22.86 33.10
CA ASP A 453 3.40 23.45 31.80
C ASP A 453 3.40 22.42 30.65
N GLY A 454 3.32 21.12 30.95
CA GLY A 454 3.33 20.05 29.96
C GLY A 454 4.69 19.72 29.37
N GLU A 455 5.78 20.34 29.82
CA GLU A 455 7.11 20.20 29.24
C GLU A 455 7.94 19.05 29.82
N ARG A 456 7.62 18.55 31.02
CA ARG A 456 8.40 17.48 31.67
C ARG A 456 7.53 16.34 32.18
N TRP A 457 7.94 15.14 31.88
CA TRP A 457 7.40 13.90 32.42
C TRP A 457 7.96 13.68 33.82
N LEU A 458 7.10 13.68 34.83
CA LEU A 458 7.50 13.52 36.24
C LEU A 458 7.49 12.06 36.69
N ALA A 459 6.57 11.26 36.14
CA ALA A 459 6.52 9.82 36.40
C ALA A 459 5.76 9.09 35.29
N LEU A 460 6.14 7.87 35.03
CA LEU A 460 5.42 6.93 34.18
C LEU A 460 5.30 5.62 34.94
N GLY A 461 4.09 5.10 35.13
CA GLY A 461 3.84 3.84 35.83
C GLY A 461 2.59 3.14 35.35
N ARG A 462 2.51 1.86 35.67
CA ARG A 462 1.31 1.05 35.41
C ARG A 462 0.26 1.40 36.47
N LEU A 463 -0.98 1.72 36.07
CA LEU A 463 -2.12 1.92 36.94
C LEU A 463 -2.76 0.61 37.32
#